data_93207f38875dd36b7e2d6ad7a075d58a
#
_entry.id   93207f38875dd36b7e2d6ad7a075d58a
#
_cell.length_a   1.000
_cell.length_b   1.000
_cell.length_c   1.000
_cell.angle_alpha   90.00
_cell.angle_beta   90.00
_cell.angle_gamma   90.00
#
_symmetry.space_group_name_H-M   'P 1'
#
loop_
_entity.id
_entity.type
_entity.pdbx_description
1 polymer ?
#
loop_
_entity_poly.entity_id
_entity_poly.type
_entity_poly.pdbx_seq_one_letter_code
_entity_poly.pdbx_strand_id
1 'polypeptide(L)'
;MQIVASYFSTKSLTYLAGTTAHKGEVEGWLLGTRGDWKRKIPACTQCHGDRGVGIGRRFPRLEGQQAAYIRSQIHAWRIGTRHDDPLGLMRNVANRLDRRQIKEVSWYFSELPKVSKMAGGGSVGSVRGFVDSRGKFIPPANDVLPPGPFGRVVRLGENIFIHTSSYAHRYSGNALSCENCHIDAGRLANSAPMWAAYVMYPAYRRKSGQVNTFAQRLQDCFRYSLNGTAPTRRSKVLLALESYSYFLANGAPTGRNLSGRGYPSLESPLHGMSYTRGRLVFRNYCSVCHGKDGQGRLTSSGRQGFPPLWGKSSFNWGAGMANIEVVARFIKANMPLGLGGTLTPQQAWDVAKFVDSHERPQDPRFNGSVSSTRAKYHDNPLSMYGKRVNGLRLGDPLDR
;
A
#
# COMPACT_ATOMS: atom_id res chain seq x y z
N MET A 1 5.17 -34.12 8.41
CA MET A 1 5.51 -32.68 8.40
C MET A 1 4.56 -31.79 9.24
N GLN A 2 3.27 -32.08 9.35
CA GLN A 2 2.34 -31.30 10.20
C GLN A 2 2.66 -31.33 11.70
N ILE A 3 3.15 -32.46 12.24
CA ILE A 3 3.48 -32.62 13.67
C ILE A 3 4.69 -31.75 14.07
N VAL A 4 5.68 -31.63 13.21
CA VAL A 4 6.88 -30.82 13.47
C VAL A 4 6.54 -29.32 13.48
N ALA A 5 5.67 -28.87 12.58
CA ALA A 5 5.21 -27.47 12.55
C ALA A 5 4.37 -27.11 13.79
N SER A 6 3.54 -28.03 14.29
CA SER A 6 2.76 -27.87 15.52
C SER A 6 3.65 -27.77 16.76
N TYR A 7 4.71 -28.61 16.86
CA TYR A 7 5.66 -28.58 17.98
C TYR A 7 6.37 -27.23 18.13
N PHE A 8 6.80 -26.62 17.00
CA PHE A 8 7.48 -25.31 17.05
C PHE A 8 6.55 -24.13 17.26
N SER A 9 5.24 -24.24 16.95
CA SER A 9 4.26 -23.18 17.18
C SER A 9 3.88 -22.99 18.65
N THR A 10 4.11 -24.01 19.50
CA THR A 10 3.74 -24.03 20.91
C THR A 10 4.86 -23.67 21.89
N LYS A 11 6.10 -23.53 21.42
CA LYS A 11 7.25 -23.18 22.27
C LYS A 11 7.28 -21.68 22.60
N SER A 12 6.95 -21.34 23.83
CA SER A 12 7.16 -20.01 24.44
C SER A 12 8.67 -19.85 24.73
N LEU A 13 9.31 -18.86 24.10
CA LEU A 13 10.72 -18.55 24.35
C LEU A 13 10.81 -17.50 25.47
N THR A 14 11.30 -17.91 26.65
CA THR A 14 11.74 -17.02 27.73
C THR A 14 13.05 -16.35 27.37
N TYR A 15 13.15 -15.03 27.50
CA TYR A 15 14.37 -14.26 27.21
C TYR A 15 14.73 -13.24 28.28
N LEU A 16 16.01 -13.08 28.51
CA LEU A 16 16.65 -12.14 29.43
C LEU A 16 16.81 -10.74 28.77
N ALA A 17 16.47 -9.70 29.51
CA ALA A 17 16.55 -8.31 29.08
C ALA A 17 17.98 -7.78 29.14
N GLY A 18 18.36 -6.95 28.18
CA GLY A 18 19.49 -6.03 28.21
C GLY A 18 20.45 -6.19 27.05
N THR A 19 20.41 -5.23 26.12
CA THR A 19 21.59 -4.65 25.44
C THR A 19 21.16 -3.54 24.48
N THR A 20 22.02 -2.56 24.29
CA THR A 20 21.95 -1.45 23.32
C THR A 20 21.79 -1.95 21.89
N ALA A 21 20.86 -1.36 21.14
CA ALA A 21 20.59 -1.74 19.75
C ALA A 21 21.85 -1.63 18.87
N HIS A 22 22.25 -2.75 18.25
CA HIS A 22 23.34 -2.77 17.28
C HIS A 22 22.89 -2.24 15.92
N LYS A 23 23.81 -1.67 15.14
CA LYS A 23 23.54 -1.11 13.81
C LYS A 23 22.77 -2.07 12.88
N GLY A 24 23.03 -3.38 12.94
CA GLY A 24 22.33 -4.42 12.17
C GLY A 24 20.86 -4.61 12.57
N GLU A 25 20.48 -4.25 13.80
CA GLU A 25 19.09 -4.32 14.28
C GLU A 25 18.20 -3.31 13.58
N VAL A 26 18.71 -2.08 13.40
CA VAL A 26 18.01 -1.00 12.71
C VAL A 26 17.82 -1.36 11.23
N GLU A 27 18.83 -1.90 10.58
CA GLU A 27 18.77 -2.26 9.16
C GLU A 27 17.83 -3.43 8.91
N GLY A 28 17.80 -4.46 9.78
CA GLY A 28 16.85 -5.55 9.73
C GLY A 28 15.40 -5.09 9.91
N TRP A 29 15.18 -4.18 10.86
CA TRP A 29 13.88 -3.54 11.06
C TRP A 29 13.43 -2.73 9.84
N LEU A 30 14.30 -1.89 9.29
CA LEU A 30 14.02 -1.10 8.09
C LEU A 30 13.64 -2.00 6.91
N LEU A 31 14.44 -3.02 6.64
CA LEU A 31 14.15 -3.96 5.56
C LEU A 31 12.83 -4.71 5.79
N GLY A 32 12.59 -5.16 7.01
CA GLY A 32 11.38 -5.87 7.40
C GLY A 32 10.10 -5.03 7.25
N THR A 33 10.16 -3.75 7.63
CA THR A 33 8.98 -2.87 7.75
C THR A 33 8.86 -1.82 6.65
N ARG A 34 9.95 -1.51 5.92
CA ARG A 34 9.99 -0.51 4.85
C ARG A 34 10.41 -1.10 3.49
N GLY A 35 11.19 -2.19 3.51
CA GLY A 35 11.77 -2.77 2.32
C GLY A 35 13.00 -2.01 1.80
N ASP A 36 13.46 -2.42 0.62
CA ASP A 36 14.49 -1.73 -0.17
C ASP A 36 13.98 -1.50 -1.60
N TRP A 37 13.25 -0.43 -1.80
CA TRP A 37 12.60 -0.12 -3.07
C TRP A 37 13.58 0.24 -4.18
N LYS A 38 14.82 0.64 -3.85
CA LYS A 38 15.88 0.81 -4.86
C LYS A 38 16.20 -0.52 -5.55
N ARG A 39 16.15 -1.60 -4.78
CA ARG A 39 16.33 -2.98 -5.25
C ARG A 39 15.00 -3.68 -5.58
N LYS A 40 13.88 -2.97 -5.56
CA LYS A 40 12.52 -3.50 -5.77
C LYS A 40 12.18 -4.61 -4.76
N ILE A 41 12.60 -4.48 -3.51
CA ILE A 41 12.27 -5.36 -2.41
C ILE A 41 11.18 -4.67 -1.57
N PRO A 42 9.92 -5.15 -1.58
CA PRO A 42 8.88 -4.63 -0.71
C PRO A 42 9.20 -4.95 0.75
N ALA A 43 8.58 -4.23 1.69
CA ALA A 43 8.65 -4.61 3.10
C ALA A 43 8.14 -6.05 3.31
N CYS A 44 8.85 -6.83 4.10
CA CYS A 44 8.42 -8.22 4.38
C CYS A 44 7.03 -8.26 5.01
N THR A 45 6.74 -7.27 5.88
CA THR A 45 5.43 -7.12 6.53
C THR A 45 4.27 -6.87 5.57
N GLN A 46 4.50 -6.32 4.39
CA GLN A 46 3.44 -6.12 3.39
C GLN A 46 2.86 -7.43 2.85
N CYS A 47 3.68 -8.48 2.81
CA CYS A 47 3.24 -9.81 2.39
C CYS A 47 3.03 -10.76 3.58
N HIS A 48 3.88 -10.67 4.61
CA HIS A 48 3.82 -11.57 5.77
C HIS A 48 2.99 -11.02 6.94
N GLY A 49 2.26 -9.91 6.73
CA GLY A 49 1.43 -9.28 7.75
C GLY A 49 2.21 -8.39 8.70
N ASP A 50 1.50 -7.46 9.36
CA ASP A 50 2.08 -6.58 10.36
C ASP A 50 2.90 -7.39 11.37
N ARG A 51 4.14 -6.96 11.63
CA ARG A 51 5.13 -7.71 12.44
C ARG A 51 5.50 -9.11 11.91
N GLY A 52 5.04 -9.50 10.72
CA GLY A 52 5.31 -10.83 10.19
C GLY A 52 4.47 -11.94 10.80
N VAL A 53 3.25 -11.66 11.26
CA VAL A 53 2.34 -12.66 11.86
C VAL A 53 1.78 -13.68 10.87
N GLY A 54 2.01 -13.50 9.59
CA GLY A 54 1.50 -14.33 8.50
C GLY A 54 0.14 -13.87 7.98
N ILE A 55 -0.13 -14.19 6.69
CA ILE A 55 -1.42 -13.93 6.03
C ILE A 55 -1.88 -15.19 5.31
N GLY A 56 -2.89 -15.86 5.86
CA GLY A 56 -3.43 -17.10 5.32
C GLY A 56 -2.35 -18.18 5.15
N ARG A 57 -2.62 -19.19 4.31
CA ARG A 57 -1.74 -20.37 4.18
C ARG A 57 -0.49 -20.14 3.30
N ARG A 58 -0.44 -19.04 2.52
CA ARG A 58 0.60 -18.82 1.50
C ARG A 58 1.70 -17.86 1.93
N PHE A 59 1.44 -17.04 2.94
CA PHE A 59 2.38 -16.05 3.47
C PHE A 59 2.66 -16.40 4.94
N PRO A 60 3.66 -17.24 5.21
CA PRO A 60 3.88 -17.80 6.55
C PRO A 60 4.30 -16.74 7.56
N ARG A 61 4.11 -17.06 8.84
CA ARG A 61 4.60 -16.28 9.97
C ARG A 61 6.14 -16.25 9.96
N LEU A 62 6.69 -15.06 10.15
CA LEU A 62 8.12 -14.79 10.32
C LEU A 62 8.44 -14.43 11.77
N GLU A 63 7.49 -13.76 12.46
CA GLU A 63 7.62 -13.33 13.84
C GLU A 63 7.96 -14.50 14.77
N GLY A 64 9.08 -14.39 15.50
CA GLY A 64 9.54 -15.40 16.45
C GLY A 64 10.11 -16.68 15.81
N GLN A 65 10.26 -16.73 14.48
CA GLN A 65 10.95 -17.83 13.82
C GLN A 65 12.46 -17.75 14.06
N GLN A 66 13.12 -18.90 14.18
CA GLN A 66 14.56 -18.95 14.36
C GLN A 66 15.28 -18.29 13.17
N ALA A 67 16.22 -17.38 13.45
CA ALA A 67 16.96 -16.67 12.40
C ALA A 67 17.68 -17.64 11.43
N ALA A 68 18.22 -18.74 11.92
CA ALA A 68 18.84 -19.76 11.10
C ALA A 68 17.86 -20.40 10.11
N TYR A 69 16.63 -20.67 10.56
CA TYR A 69 15.56 -21.20 9.70
C TYR A 69 15.16 -20.20 8.62
N ILE A 70 14.93 -18.93 8.98
CA ILE A 70 14.60 -17.89 7.98
C ILE A 70 15.70 -17.80 6.93
N ARG A 71 16.99 -17.76 7.35
CA ARG A 71 18.13 -17.73 6.43
C ARG A 71 18.16 -18.93 5.49
N SER A 72 17.95 -20.13 6.05
CA SER A 72 17.96 -21.36 5.24
C SER A 72 16.85 -21.38 4.20
N GLN A 73 15.65 -20.86 4.55
CA GLN A 73 14.54 -20.76 3.61
C GLN A 73 14.79 -19.74 2.50
N ILE A 74 15.34 -18.56 2.83
CA ILE A 74 15.74 -17.57 1.81
C ILE A 74 16.80 -18.15 0.88
N HIS A 75 17.79 -18.88 1.43
CA HIS A 75 18.82 -19.52 0.63
C HIS A 75 18.24 -20.61 -0.29
N ALA A 76 17.30 -21.42 0.21
CA ALA A 76 16.65 -22.47 -0.58
C ALA A 76 15.89 -21.91 -1.81
N TRP A 77 15.26 -20.75 -1.71
CA TRP A 77 14.68 -20.05 -2.87
C TRP A 77 15.74 -19.53 -3.84
N ARG A 78 16.87 -19.02 -3.34
CA ARG A 78 17.98 -18.54 -4.19
C ARG A 78 18.58 -19.63 -5.05
N ILE A 79 18.81 -20.81 -4.47
CA ILE A 79 19.40 -21.95 -5.19
C ILE A 79 18.37 -22.84 -5.89
N GLY A 80 17.06 -22.51 -5.77
CA GLY A 80 15.98 -23.19 -6.47
C GLY A 80 15.54 -24.52 -5.87
N THR A 81 16.05 -24.92 -4.68
CA THR A 81 15.60 -26.12 -3.99
C THR A 81 14.23 -25.95 -3.34
N ARG A 82 13.79 -24.71 -3.15
CA ARG A 82 12.43 -24.35 -2.79
C ARG A 82 11.78 -23.53 -3.92
N HIS A 83 10.60 -23.95 -4.38
CA HIS A 83 9.91 -23.39 -5.55
C HIS A 83 8.37 -23.35 -5.40
N ASP A 84 7.87 -23.50 -4.17
CA ASP A 84 6.44 -23.51 -3.83
C ASP A 84 5.84 -22.10 -3.65
N ASP A 85 6.55 -21.05 -4.06
CA ASP A 85 6.12 -19.67 -3.97
C ASP A 85 5.24 -19.24 -5.15
N PRO A 86 4.02 -18.73 -4.90
CA PRO A 86 3.16 -18.23 -5.96
C PRO A 86 3.82 -17.11 -6.73
N LEU A 87 3.77 -17.17 -8.07
CA LEU A 87 4.34 -16.15 -8.97
C LEU A 87 5.87 -15.95 -8.83
N GLY A 88 6.57 -16.80 -8.11
CA GLY A 88 7.99 -16.61 -7.83
C GLY A 88 8.29 -15.41 -6.92
N LEU A 89 7.32 -14.97 -6.11
CA LEU A 89 7.44 -13.75 -5.28
C LEU A 89 8.62 -13.83 -4.32
N MET A 90 8.72 -14.91 -3.54
CA MET A 90 9.82 -15.06 -2.58
C MET A 90 11.15 -15.34 -3.26
N ARG A 91 11.19 -16.10 -4.35
CA ARG A 91 12.40 -16.30 -5.17
C ARG A 91 12.92 -14.95 -5.68
N ASN A 92 12.03 -14.09 -6.15
CA ASN A 92 12.37 -12.75 -6.63
C ASN A 92 12.96 -11.88 -5.51
N VAL A 93 12.35 -11.87 -4.33
CA VAL A 93 12.87 -11.17 -3.15
C VAL A 93 14.21 -11.77 -2.72
N ALA A 94 14.31 -13.09 -2.58
CA ALA A 94 15.51 -13.78 -2.13
C ALA A 94 16.73 -13.49 -3.01
N ASN A 95 16.54 -13.44 -4.34
CA ASN A 95 17.62 -13.15 -5.29
C ASN A 95 18.13 -11.70 -5.24
N ARG A 96 17.31 -10.77 -4.74
CA ARG A 96 17.68 -9.34 -4.62
C ARG A 96 18.30 -8.99 -3.27
N LEU A 97 18.10 -9.81 -2.25
CA LEU A 97 18.71 -9.62 -0.94
C LEU A 97 20.21 -9.93 -1.02
N ASP A 98 21.06 -9.11 -0.39
CA ASP A 98 22.46 -9.46 -0.17
C ASP A 98 22.65 -10.28 1.12
N ARG A 99 23.88 -10.76 1.35
CA ARG A 99 24.19 -11.62 2.53
C ARG A 99 23.95 -10.88 3.86
N ARG A 100 24.24 -9.58 3.92
CA ARG A 100 24.07 -8.77 5.10
C ARG A 100 22.56 -8.58 5.38
N GLN A 101 21.80 -8.18 4.39
CA GLN A 101 20.35 -8.01 4.49
C GLN A 101 19.64 -9.29 4.96
N ILE A 102 20.05 -10.45 4.44
CA ILE A 102 19.52 -11.76 4.86
C ILE A 102 19.79 -12.00 6.35
N LYS A 103 21.02 -11.73 6.81
CA LYS A 103 21.40 -11.90 8.23
C LYS A 103 20.55 -11.01 9.12
N GLU A 104 20.46 -9.73 8.80
CA GLU A 104 19.83 -8.70 9.63
C GLU A 104 18.30 -8.85 9.69
N VAL A 105 17.62 -9.08 8.55
CA VAL A 105 16.16 -9.28 8.55
C VAL A 105 15.76 -10.58 9.23
N SER A 106 16.57 -11.64 9.09
CA SER A 106 16.31 -12.90 9.78
C SER A 106 16.46 -12.77 11.29
N TRP A 107 17.46 -12.04 11.73
CA TRP A 107 17.63 -11.70 13.14
C TRP A 107 16.44 -10.86 13.65
N TYR A 108 16.07 -9.78 12.94
CA TYR A 108 14.94 -8.93 13.31
C TYR A 108 13.67 -9.72 13.58
N PHE A 109 13.24 -10.57 12.65
CA PHE A 109 12.02 -11.36 12.84
C PHE A 109 12.15 -12.41 13.94
N SER A 110 13.34 -12.94 14.20
CA SER A 110 13.56 -13.89 15.29
C SER A 110 13.44 -13.27 16.67
N GLU A 111 13.73 -11.97 16.79
CA GLU A 111 13.64 -11.23 18.05
C GLU A 111 12.26 -10.64 18.34
N LEU A 112 11.33 -10.70 17.39
CA LEU A 112 9.94 -10.35 17.67
C LEU A 112 9.28 -11.46 18.54
N PRO A 113 8.48 -11.12 19.55
CA PRO A 113 7.85 -9.84 19.89
C PRO A 113 8.68 -8.88 20.77
N LYS A 114 9.94 -9.16 21.04
CA LYS A 114 10.78 -8.38 21.98
C LYS A 114 11.08 -6.95 21.50
N VAL A 115 11.12 -6.73 20.19
CA VAL A 115 11.46 -5.46 19.55
C VAL A 115 10.23 -4.53 19.43
N SER A 116 9.37 -4.47 20.43
CA SER A 116 8.20 -3.56 20.41
C SER A 116 8.54 -2.08 20.68
N LYS A 117 9.81 -1.74 20.95
CA LYS A 117 10.27 -0.39 21.34
C LYS A 117 11.46 0.15 20.53
N MET A 118 11.69 -0.27 19.29
CA MET A 118 12.67 0.41 18.44
C MET A 118 12.06 1.70 17.83
N ALA A 119 11.65 2.61 18.68
CA ALA A 119 11.39 3.99 18.32
C ALA A 119 12.55 4.83 18.83
N GLY A 120 13.50 5.17 17.93
CA GLY A 120 14.42 6.26 18.21
C GLY A 120 15.90 5.94 18.31
N GLY A 121 16.44 5.15 17.39
CA GLY A 121 17.89 5.16 17.10
C GLY A 121 18.09 5.82 15.73
N GLY A 122 18.10 7.14 15.68
CA GLY A 122 18.31 7.87 14.45
C GLY A 122 19.73 7.68 13.93
N SER A 123 19.88 7.12 12.75
CA SER A 123 21.09 7.31 11.97
C SER A 123 21.15 8.79 11.52
N VAL A 124 22.35 9.34 11.34
CA VAL A 124 22.58 10.72 10.91
C VAL A 124 22.26 10.85 9.42
N GLY A 125 20.98 10.66 9.07
CA GLY A 125 20.46 10.90 7.73
C GLY A 125 19.93 12.33 7.60
N SER A 126 19.82 12.84 6.38
CA SER A 126 19.28 14.18 6.15
C SER A 126 17.76 14.19 6.37
N VAL A 127 17.28 15.09 7.23
CA VAL A 127 15.83 15.41 7.38
C VAL A 127 15.25 16.15 6.16
N ARG A 128 16.07 16.41 5.15
CA ARG A 128 15.69 17.10 3.91
C ARG A 128 15.94 16.21 2.71
N GLY A 129 14.97 16.13 1.81
CA GLY A 129 15.13 15.53 0.49
C GLY A 129 15.99 16.42 -0.42
N PHE A 130 16.38 15.87 -1.56
CA PHE A 130 17.18 16.56 -2.57
C PHE A 130 16.79 16.13 -3.99
N VAL A 131 17.18 16.93 -4.96
CA VAL A 131 17.06 16.56 -6.39
C VAL A 131 18.38 15.96 -6.82
N ASP A 132 18.37 14.75 -7.36
CA ASP A 132 19.56 14.07 -7.86
C ASP A 132 20.05 14.66 -9.20
N SER A 133 21.22 14.23 -9.70
CA SER A 133 21.81 14.68 -10.94
C SER A 133 20.94 14.44 -12.18
N ARG A 134 19.93 13.55 -12.09
CA ARG A 134 18.96 13.26 -13.16
C ARG A 134 17.66 14.06 -13.02
N GLY A 135 17.61 15.02 -12.09
CA GLY A 135 16.42 15.84 -11.84
C GLY A 135 15.29 15.12 -11.07
N LYS A 136 15.57 13.94 -10.50
CA LYS A 136 14.60 13.19 -9.69
C LYS A 136 14.66 13.62 -8.24
N PHE A 137 13.51 13.92 -7.66
CA PHE A 137 13.43 14.19 -6.23
C PHE A 137 13.54 12.90 -5.41
N ILE A 138 14.39 12.92 -4.41
CA ILE A 138 14.59 11.88 -3.39
C ILE A 138 14.08 12.43 -2.06
N PRO A 139 13.01 11.86 -1.49
CA PRO A 139 12.48 12.33 -0.20
C PRO A 139 13.46 12.07 0.94
N PRO A 140 13.28 12.70 2.13
CA PRO A 140 14.09 12.41 3.32
C PRO A 140 14.17 10.91 3.61
N ALA A 141 15.26 10.44 4.20
CA ALA A 141 15.45 9.02 4.50
C ALA A 141 14.36 8.47 5.44
N ASN A 142 14.09 7.15 5.35
CA ASN A 142 13.01 6.50 6.08
C ASN A 142 13.21 6.44 7.60
N ASP A 143 14.45 6.42 8.02
CA ASP A 143 14.89 6.26 9.40
C ASP A 143 15.13 7.60 10.12
N VAL A 144 15.03 8.72 9.41
CA VAL A 144 15.30 10.04 9.94
C VAL A 144 14.01 10.83 10.11
N LEU A 145 13.72 11.21 11.33
CA LEU A 145 12.63 12.13 11.65
C LEU A 145 13.17 13.43 12.23
N PRO A 146 12.48 14.54 12.03
CA PRO A 146 12.80 15.79 12.69
C PRO A 146 12.81 15.60 14.22
N PRO A 147 13.69 16.27 14.96
CA PRO A 147 13.68 16.23 16.42
C PRO A 147 12.46 16.97 17.02
N GLY A 148 12.21 16.72 18.31
CA GLY A 148 11.27 17.50 19.12
C GLY A 148 9.78 17.29 18.78
N PRO A 149 8.94 18.27 19.11
CA PRO A 149 7.48 18.19 18.95
C PRO A 149 7.04 17.92 17.51
N PHE A 150 7.67 18.54 16.53
CA PHE A 150 7.35 18.35 15.11
C PHE A 150 7.59 16.91 14.67
N GLY A 151 8.71 16.31 15.04
CA GLY A 151 9.00 14.90 14.70
C GLY A 151 7.98 13.93 15.30
N ARG A 152 7.46 14.21 16.52
CA ARG A 152 6.37 13.41 17.09
C ARG A 152 5.09 13.47 16.25
N VAL A 153 4.74 14.65 15.72
CA VAL A 153 3.56 14.82 14.85
C VAL A 153 3.77 14.15 13.50
N VAL A 154 4.98 14.25 12.92
CA VAL A 154 5.35 13.55 11.68
C VAL A 154 5.22 12.04 11.85
N ARG A 155 5.74 11.48 12.96
CA ARG A 155 5.60 10.05 13.28
C ARG A 155 4.13 9.63 13.42
N LEU A 156 3.32 10.43 14.09
CA LEU A 156 1.87 10.16 14.17
C LEU A 156 1.24 10.12 12.77
N GLY A 157 1.60 11.08 11.91
CA GLY A 157 1.12 11.13 10.53
C GLY A 157 1.52 9.90 9.72
N GLU A 158 2.75 9.44 9.87
CA GLU A 158 3.23 8.20 9.25
C GLU A 158 2.46 6.97 9.75
N ASN A 159 2.25 6.85 11.06
CA ASN A 159 1.46 5.75 11.64
C ASN A 159 0.01 5.76 11.13
N ILE A 160 -0.62 6.94 11.05
CA ILE A 160 -1.96 7.07 10.47
C ILE A 160 -1.94 6.65 9.00
N PHE A 161 -0.92 7.03 8.24
CA PHE A 161 -0.81 6.74 6.82
C PHE A 161 -0.71 5.23 6.53
N ILE A 162 0.10 4.51 7.32
CA ILE A 162 0.34 3.07 7.17
C ILE A 162 -0.81 2.25 7.78
N HIS A 163 -1.36 2.70 8.91
CA HIS A 163 -2.37 1.98 9.69
C HIS A 163 -3.63 2.82 9.93
N THR A 164 -4.21 3.36 8.86
CA THR A 164 -5.31 4.34 8.95
C THR A 164 -6.51 3.81 9.74
N SER A 165 -6.93 2.57 9.49
CA SER A 165 -8.05 1.96 10.20
C SER A 165 -7.83 1.79 11.71
N SER A 166 -6.56 1.76 12.16
CA SER A 166 -6.22 1.69 13.60
C SER A 166 -6.10 3.07 14.24
N TYR A 167 -5.37 3.99 13.59
CA TYR A 167 -5.05 5.31 14.16
C TYR A 167 -6.09 6.38 13.86
N ALA A 168 -6.94 6.18 12.85
CA ALA A 168 -7.99 7.10 12.43
C ALA A 168 -9.34 6.40 12.21
N HIS A 169 -9.63 5.33 12.98
CA HIS A 169 -10.83 4.49 12.86
C HIS A 169 -12.13 5.29 12.85
N ARG A 170 -12.22 6.39 13.62
CA ARG A 170 -13.40 7.27 13.68
C ARG A 170 -13.77 7.89 12.34
N TYR A 171 -12.82 7.97 11.41
CA TYR A 171 -12.94 8.61 10.12
C TYR A 171 -12.92 7.63 8.95
N SER A 172 -12.53 6.36 9.19
CA SER A 172 -12.46 5.32 8.18
C SER A 172 -13.71 4.44 8.23
N GLY A 173 -14.38 4.28 7.09
CA GLY A 173 -15.53 3.39 6.92
C GLY A 173 -15.15 2.01 6.37
N ASN A 174 -13.85 1.75 6.15
CA ASN A 174 -13.32 0.47 5.71
C ASN A 174 -11.96 0.18 6.38
N ALA A 175 -11.38 -0.97 6.11
CA ALA A 175 -10.09 -1.38 6.67
C ALA A 175 -8.88 -0.97 5.80
N LEU A 176 -9.08 -0.12 4.79
CA LEU A 176 -7.99 0.37 3.94
C LEU A 176 -7.12 1.38 4.68
N SER A 177 -5.87 1.45 4.25
CA SER A 177 -4.90 2.48 4.67
C SER A 177 -4.43 3.29 3.46
N CYS A 178 -3.92 4.49 3.70
CA CYS A 178 -3.39 5.34 2.62
C CYS A 178 -2.29 4.62 1.82
N GLU A 179 -1.48 3.84 2.50
CA GLU A 179 -0.39 3.05 1.91
C GLU A 179 -0.88 2.01 0.89
N ASN A 180 -2.12 1.54 0.95
CA ASN A 180 -2.62 0.57 -0.03
C ASN A 180 -2.60 1.10 -1.48
N CYS A 181 -2.70 2.42 -1.66
CA CYS A 181 -2.63 3.08 -2.96
C CYS A 181 -1.35 3.93 -3.14
N HIS A 182 -0.78 4.41 -2.03
CA HIS A 182 0.43 5.23 -2.01
C HIS A 182 1.60 4.44 -1.41
N ILE A 183 2.14 3.51 -2.19
CA ILE A 183 3.10 2.49 -1.76
C ILE A 183 4.35 3.11 -1.08
N ASP A 184 5.00 2.32 -0.21
CA ASP A 184 6.17 2.73 0.57
C ASP A 184 5.86 3.97 1.43
N ALA A 185 4.80 3.88 2.22
CA ALA A 185 4.33 4.98 3.07
C ALA A 185 4.22 6.32 2.32
N GLY A 186 3.84 6.29 1.04
CA GLY A 186 3.72 7.47 0.19
C GLY A 186 5.04 8.02 -0.37
N ARG A 187 6.12 7.24 -0.34
CA ARG A 187 7.46 7.64 -0.80
C ARG A 187 7.76 7.16 -2.22
N LEU A 188 7.22 6.01 -2.64
CA LEU A 188 7.58 5.38 -3.89
C LEU A 188 7.17 6.24 -5.09
N ALA A 189 8.14 6.63 -5.90
CA ALA A 189 7.89 7.29 -7.17
C ALA A 189 7.00 6.42 -8.08
N ASN A 190 6.14 7.02 -8.87
CA ASN A 190 5.16 6.35 -9.74
C ASN A 190 4.05 5.58 -8.98
N SER A 191 3.93 5.83 -7.66
CA SER A 191 2.86 5.32 -6.81
C SER A 191 2.10 6.47 -6.12
N ALA A 192 1.85 7.53 -6.86
CA ALA A 192 1.23 8.78 -6.39
C ALA A 192 1.85 9.30 -5.08
N PRO A 193 3.18 9.54 -5.03
CA PRO A 193 3.90 9.85 -3.81
C PRO A 193 3.46 11.18 -3.19
N MET A 194 3.49 11.23 -1.84
CA MET A 194 3.02 12.39 -1.08
C MET A 194 3.95 13.60 -1.24
N TRP A 195 5.26 13.37 -1.41
CA TRP A 195 6.22 14.45 -1.68
C TRP A 195 5.92 15.23 -2.96
N ALA A 196 5.40 14.57 -4.00
CA ALA A 196 5.02 15.24 -5.23
C ALA A 196 3.58 15.79 -5.19
N ALA A 197 2.71 15.15 -4.38
CA ALA A 197 1.36 15.64 -4.20
C ALA A 197 1.32 16.93 -3.38
N TYR A 198 2.03 16.98 -2.25
CA TYR A 198 2.00 18.11 -1.33
C TYR A 198 2.35 19.45 -2.01
N VAL A 199 3.44 19.49 -2.78
CA VAL A 199 3.95 20.73 -3.43
C VAL A 199 3.09 21.26 -4.58
N MET A 200 2.06 20.51 -4.98
CA MET A 200 1.15 20.90 -6.06
C MET A 200 -0.11 21.62 -5.56
N TYR A 201 -0.33 21.69 -4.26
CA TYR A 201 -1.49 22.37 -3.70
C TYR A 201 -1.12 23.76 -3.14
N PRO A 202 -2.08 24.72 -3.19
CA PRO A 202 -3.46 24.59 -3.69
C PRO A 202 -3.52 24.40 -5.20
N ALA A 203 -4.52 23.62 -5.68
CA ALA A 203 -4.69 23.33 -7.10
C ALA A 203 -6.16 23.20 -7.50
N TYR A 204 -6.49 23.62 -8.73
CA TYR A 204 -7.80 23.35 -9.30
C TYR A 204 -8.03 21.84 -9.48
N ARG A 205 -9.18 21.38 -9.07
CA ARG A 205 -9.60 19.99 -9.16
C ARG A 205 -10.87 19.85 -9.96
N ARG A 206 -10.79 19.24 -11.16
CA ARG A 206 -11.96 18.99 -12.01
C ARG A 206 -13.08 18.24 -11.27
N LYS A 207 -12.74 17.31 -10.38
CA LYS A 207 -13.68 16.49 -9.60
C LYS A 207 -14.56 17.34 -8.66
N SER A 208 -14.04 18.40 -8.08
CA SER A 208 -14.76 19.31 -7.19
C SER A 208 -15.21 20.60 -7.87
N GLY A 209 -14.69 20.89 -9.08
CA GLY A 209 -14.96 22.13 -9.81
C GLY A 209 -14.35 23.38 -9.16
N GLN A 210 -13.41 23.22 -8.22
CA GLN A 210 -12.86 24.35 -7.45
C GLN A 210 -11.38 24.16 -7.12
N VAL A 211 -10.73 25.23 -6.64
CA VAL A 211 -9.38 25.17 -6.09
C VAL A 211 -9.45 24.54 -4.69
N ASN A 212 -8.71 23.45 -4.51
CA ASN A 212 -8.62 22.74 -3.23
C ASN A 212 -7.26 22.99 -2.58
N THR A 213 -7.26 23.02 -1.24
CA THR A 213 -6.05 22.89 -0.43
C THR A 213 -5.63 21.43 -0.30
N PHE A 214 -4.40 21.19 0.15
CA PHE A 214 -3.96 19.83 0.43
C PHE A 214 -4.78 19.16 1.56
N ALA A 215 -5.16 19.92 2.61
CA ALA A 215 -6.08 19.46 3.65
C ALA A 215 -7.41 18.95 3.07
N GLN A 216 -8.03 19.73 2.17
CA GLN A 216 -9.25 19.30 1.49
C GLN A 216 -9.04 18.03 0.65
N ARG A 217 -7.87 17.90 0.01
CA ARG A 217 -7.53 16.67 -0.71
C ARG A 217 -7.42 15.45 0.21
N LEU A 218 -6.84 15.59 1.40
CA LEU A 218 -6.81 14.54 2.41
C LEU A 218 -8.22 14.19 2.92
N GLN A 219 -9.05 15.20 3.18
CA GLN A 219 -10.46 15.03 3.55
C GLN A 219 -11.23 14.20 2.51
N ASP A 220 -10.97 14.44 1.21
CA ASP A 220 -11.57 13.67 0.12
C ASP A 220 -11.11 12.21 0.12
N CYS A 221 -9.87 11.92 0.53
CA CYS A 221 -9.42 10.53 0.68
C CYS A 221 -10.25 9.79 1.74
N PHE A 222 -10.54 10.44 2.87
CA PHE A 222 -11.40 9.83 3.90
C PHE A 222 -12.83 9.59 3.39
N ARG A 223 -13.41 10.56 2.68
CA ARG A 223 -14.78 10.42 2.14
C ARG A 223 -14.91 9.33 1.09
N TYR A 224 -13.92 9.23 0.19
CA TYR A 224 -14.05 8.40 -1.00
C TYR A 224 -13.23 7.11 -0.90
N SER A 225 -11.93 7.20 -0.70
CA SER A 225 -11.06 6.02 -0.68
C SER A 225 -11.26 5.17 0.57
N LEU A 226 -11.47 5.82 1.71
CA LEU A 226 -11.71 5.15 2.99
C LEU A 226 -13.20 4.97 3.29
N ASN A 227 -14.09 5.37 2.38
CA ASN A 227 -15.56 5.25 2.52
C ASN A 227 -16.07 5.72 3.89
N GLY A 228 -15.49 6.78 4.43
CA GLY A 228 -15.73 7.26 5.78
C GLY A 228 -16.12 8.73 5.85
N THR A 229 -15.85 9.35 6.98
CA THR A 229 -16.15 10.76 7.25
C THR A 229 -14.86 11.60 7.23
N ALA A 230 -14.94 12.81 6.71
CA ALA A 230 -13.78 13.69 6.66
C ALA A 230 -13.40 14.21 8.04
N PRO A 231 -12.13 14.10 8.47
CA PRO A 231 -11.64 14.76 9.65
C PRO A 231 -11.82 16.28 9.54
N THR A 232 -12.14 16.95 10.63
CA THR A 232 -12.22 18.43 10.66
C THR A 232 -10.84 19.04 10.44
N ARG A 233 -10.77 20.29 9.96
CA ARG A 233 -9.51 21.01 9.71
C ARG A 233 -8.61 21.13 10.95
N ARG A 234 -9.20 21.14 12.15
CA ARG A 234 -8.49 21.23 13.43
C ARG A 234 -8.16 19.87 14.05
N SER A 235 -8.50 18.76 13.38
CA SER A 235 -8.25 17.43 13.92
C SER A 235 -6.75 17.09 13.96
N LYS A 236 -6.34 16.42 15.02
CA LYS A 236 -4.95 15.89 15.13
C LYS A 236 -4.60 14.94 13.97
N VAL A 237 -5.59 14.20 13.44
CA VAL A 237 -5.40 13.29 12.31
C VAL A 237 -5.00 14.05 11.06
N LEU A 238 -5.74 15.12 10.73
CA LEU A 238 -5.45 15.91 9.51
C LEU A 238 -4.12 16.65 9.64
N LEU A 239 -3.88 17.29 10.81
CA LEU A 239 -2.62 17.98 11.09
C LEU A 239 -1.42 17.01 10.97
N ALA A 240 -1.54 15.81 11.51
CA ALA A 240 -0.45 14.82 11.46
C ALA A 240 -0.18 14.34 10.03
N LEU A 241 -1.22 14.07 9.22
CA LEU A 241 -1.06 13.68 7.82
C LEU A 241 -0.47 14.81 6.96
N GLU A 242 -0.86 16.06 7.20
CA GLU A 242 -0.26 17.22 6.54
C GLU A 242 1.22 17.39 6.92
N SER A 243 1.54 17.27 8.22
CA SER A 243 2.91 17.36 8.72
C SER A 243 3.80 16.24 8.16
N TYR A 244 3.29 15.03 8.06
CA TYR A 244 4.00 13.91 7.42
C TYR A 244 4.24 14.18 5.94
N SER A 245 3.22 14.62 5.21
CA SER A 245 3.34 14.92 3.78
C SER A 245 4.27 16.10 3.51
N TYR A 246 4.23 17.13 4.35
CA TYR A 246 5.18 18.24 4.33
C TYR A 246 6.61 17.75 4.54
N PHE A 247 6.83 16.91 5.56
CA PHE A 247 8.14 16.32 5.83
C PHE A 247 8.66 15.55 4.61
N LEU A 248 7.83 14.69 3.99
CA LEU A 248 8.22 13.97 2.77
C LEU A 248 8.58 14.90 1.61
N ALA A 249 7.93 16.06 1.52
CA ALA A 249 8.14 17.07 0.50
C ALA A 249 9.24 18.08 0.84
N ASN A 250 9.89 17.96 2.02
CA ASN A 250 10.91 18.91 2.45
C ASN A 250 12.10 18.91 1.47
N GLY A 251 12.34 20.06 0.82
CA GLY A 251 13.33 20.22 -0.25
C GLY A 251 12.81 19.93 -1.66
N ALA A 252 11.55 19.53 -1.82
CA ALA A 252 10.95 19.36 -3.15
C ALA A 252 10.65 20.73 -3.79
N PRO A 253 10.96 20.94 -5.08
CA PRO A 253 10.59 22.15 -5.79
C PRO A 253 9.06 22.30 -5.87
N THR A 254 8.54 23.50 -5.58
CA THR A 254 7.13 23.83 -5.71
C THR A 254 6.78 24.27 -7.14
N GLY A 255 5.49 24.10 -7.52
CA GLY A 255 4.98 24.57 -8.81
C GLY A 255 5.54 23.83 -10.05
N ARG A 256 6.27 22.74 -9.86
CA ARG A 256 6.82 21.91 -10.95
C ARG A 256 6.19 20.53 -10.97
N ASN A 257 6.04 19.98 -12.17
CA ASN A 257 5.66 18.59 -12.34
C ASN A 257 6.88 17.68 -12.09
N LEU A 258 6.99 17.13 -10.90
CA LEU A 258 8.13 16.31 -10.51
C LEU A 258 8.09 14.94 -11.16
N SER A 259 9.24 14.46 -11.64
CA SER A 259 9.39 13.11 -12.18
C SER A 259 9.00 12.05 -11.13
N GLY A 260 8.19 11.07 -11.53
CA GLY A 260 7.67 10.04 -10.62
C GLY A 260 6.40 10.45 -9.86
N ARG A 261 5.83 11.63 -10.13
CA ARG A 261 4.54 12.05 -9.59
C ARG A 261 3.39 11.21 -10.17
N GLY A 262 2.39 10.92 -9.34
CA GLY A 262 1.20 10.19 -9.76
C GLY A 262 1.48 8.74 -10.14
N TYR A 263 0.67 8.19 -11.01
CA TYR A 263 0.91 6.94 -11.69
C TYR A 263 1.35 7.27 -13.12
N PRO A 264 2.35 6.56 -13.70
CA PRO A 264 2.84 6.84 -15.05
C PRO A 264 1.71 6.77 -16.08
N SER A 265 1.83 7.50 -17.16
CA SER A 265 0.98 7.30 -18.32
C SER A 265 1.10 5.87 -18.84
N LEU A 266 0.02 5.34 -19.36
CA LEU A 266 -0.06 4.00 -19.90
C LEU A 266 -0.59 4.08 -21.34
N GLU A 267 0.03 3.36 -22.24
CA GLU A 267 -0.42 3.24 -23.61
C GLU A 267 -1.86 2.69 -23.68
N SER A 268 -2.64 3.18 -24.61
CA SER A 268 -4.01 2.71 -24.83
C SER A 268 -4.03 1.21 -25.15
N PRO A 269 -5.06 0.47 -24.76
CA PRO A 269 -5.13 -0.96 -25.01
C PRO A 269 -5.31 -1.23 -26.50
N LEU A 270 -4.46 -2.05 -27.10
CA LEU A 270 -4.46 -2.38 -28.54
C LEU A 270 -5.77 -3.04 -29.00
N HIS A 271 -6.34 -3.89 -28.16
CA HIS A 271 -7.55 -4.69 -28.48
C HIS A 271 -8.76 -4.27 -27.64
N GLY A 272 -8.85 -3.01 -27.22
CA GLY A 272 -9.86 -2.57 -26.28
C GLY A 272 -9.73 -3.28 -24.93
N MET A 273 -10.60 -2.95 -23.98
CA MET A 273 -10.61 -3.53 -22.63
C MET A 273 -11.60 -4.69 -22.53
N SER A 274 -11.18 -5.85 -22.02
CA SER A 274 -12.01 -7.05 -21.90
C SER A 274 -12.17 -7.51 -20.46
N TYR A 275 -13.43 -7.65 -20.02
CA TYR A 275 -13.76 -8.26 -18.73
C TYR A 275 -13.23 -9.70 -18.61
N THR A 276 -13.42 -10.51 -19.66
CA THR A 276 -13.04 -11.94 -19.66
C THR A 276 -11.53 -12.11 -19.59
N ARG A 277 -10.77 -11.38 -20.41
CA ARG A 277 -9.29 -11.39 -20.31
C ARG A 277 -8.82 -10.88 -18.94
N GLY A 278 -9.46 -9.81 -18.42
CA GLY A 278 -9.16 -9.26 -17.10
C GLY A 278 -9.41 -10.27 -15.98
N ARG A 279 -10.48 -11.07 -16.05
CA ARG A 279 -10.75 -12.16 -15.10
C ARG A 279 -9.62 -13.20 -15.10
N LEU A 280 -9.08 -13.54 -16.26
CA LEU A 280 -7.95 -14.46 -16.37
C LEU A 280 -6.66 -13.87 -15.73
N VAL A 281 -6.37 -12.61 -16.03
CA VAL A 281 -5.24 -11.91 -15.41
C VAL A 281 -5.41 -11.84 -13.89
N PHE A 282 -6.60 -11.47 -13.40
CA PHE A 282 -6.90 -11.43 -11.97
C PHE A 282 -6.66 -12.78 -11.30
N ARG A 283 -7.22 -13.85 -11.88
CA ARG A 283 -7.06 -15.21 -11.34
C ARG A 283 -5.60 -15.63 -11.26
N ASN A 284 -4.81 -15.31 -12.27
CA ASN A 284 -3.44 -15.77 -12.38
C ASN A 284 -2.44 -14.93 -11.56
N TYR A 285 -2.68 -13.62 -11.40
CA TYR A 285 -1.69 -12.69 -10.81
C TYR A 285 -2.15 -11.97 -9.54
N CYS A 286 -3.47 -11.84 -9.31
CA CYS A 286 -4.01 -11.00 -8.24
C CYS A 286 -4.64 -11.78 -7.09
N SER A 287 -5.34 -12.89 -7.43
CA SER A 287 -6.16 -13.66 -6.48
C SER A 287 -5.34 -14.29 -5.34
N VAL A 288 -4.04 -14.48 -5.51
CA VAL A 288 -3.14 -15.02 -4.49
C VAL A 288 -3.10 -14.12 -3.25
N CYS A 289 -3.11 -12.81 -3.46
CA CYS A 289 -3.13 -11.80 -2.39
C CYS A 289 -4.56 -11.32 -2.10
N HIS A 290 -5.30 -10.93 -3.13
CA HIS A 290 -6.60 -10.27 -2.97
C HIS A 290 -7.80 -11.21 -2.81
N GLY A 291 -7.57 -12.55 -2.74
CA GLY A 291 -8.66 -13.53 -2.69
C GLY A 291 -9.26 -13.81 -4.08
N LYS A 292 -9.90 -14.96 -4.27
CA LYS A 292 -10.58 -15.31 -5.52
C LYS A 292 -11.78 -14.40 -5.79
N ASP A 293 -12.38 -13.93 -4.72
CA ASP A 293 -13.54 -13.04 -4.64
C ASP A 293 -13.17 -11.55 -4.55
N GLY A 294 -11.87 -11.21 -4.52
CA GLY A 294 -11.37 -9.85 -4.43
C GLY A 294 -11.59 -9.15 -3.09
N GLN A 295 -12.00 -9.89 -2.05
CA GLN A 295 -12.26 -9.34 -0.71
C GLN A 295 -10.99 -9.20 0.15
N GLY A 296 -9.82 -9.41 -0.45
CA GLY A 296 -8.56 -9.36 0.26
C GLY A 296 -8.30 -10.60 1.12
N ARG A 297 -7.42 -10.46 2.09
CA ARG A 297 -7.11 -11.53 3.06
C ARG A 297 -6.87 -10.95 4.43
N LEU A 298 -7.33 -11.67 5.45
CA LEU A 298 -7.08 -11.31 6.84
C LEU A 298 -5.79 -11.99 7.35
N THR A 299 -5.14 -11.34 8.29
CA THR A 299 -4.08 -11.94 9.13
C THR A 299 -4.68 -12.97 10.08
N SER A 300 -3.83 -13.75 10.77
CA SER A 300 -4.27 -14.66 11.83
C SER A 300 -4.97 -13.95 12.99
N SER A 301 -4.69 -12.67 13.20
CA SER A 301 -5.36 -11.82 14.21
C SER A 301 -6.64 -11.15 13.72
N GLY A 302 -7.15 -11.52 12.53
CA GLY A 302 -8.39 -10.97 11.98
C GLY A 302 -8.25 -9.57 11.36
N ARG A 303 -7.06 -8.98 11.32
CA ARG A 303 -6.82 -7.69 10.67
C ARG A 303 -6.66 -7.84 9.16
N GLN A 304 -7.00 -6.77 8.41
CA GLN A 304 -6.78 -6.75 6.96
C GLN A 304 -5.29 -6.85 6.65
N GLY A 305 -4.90 -7.91 5.95
CA GLY A 305 -3.54 -8.12 5.48
C GLY A 305 -3.36 -7.67 4.03
N PHE A 306 -4.24 -8.12 3.12
CA PHE A 306 -4.32 -7.60 1.75
C PHE A 306 -5.67 -6.94 1.53
N PRO A 307 -5.70 -5.76 0.87
CA PRO A 307 -6.92 -4.97 0.77
C PRO A 307 -7.98 -5.62 -0.13
N PRO A 308 -9.28 -5.40 0.17
CA PRO A 308 -10.37 -5.70 -0.75
C PRO A 308 -10.33 -4.74 -1.93
N LEU A 309 -10.65 -5.24 -3.14
CA LEU A 309 -10.65 -4.46 -4.37
C LEU A 309 -12.06 -4.01 -4.80
N TRP A 310 -13.08 -4.68 -4.30
CA TRP A 310 -14.50 -4.36 -4.50
C TRP A 310 -15.34 -4.86 -3.32
N GLY A 311 -16.66 -4.71 -3.37
CA GLY A 311 -17.57 -5.10 -2.29
C GLY A 311 -17.63 -4.09 -1.15
N LYS A 312 -18.38 -4.43 -0.11
CA LYS A 312 -18.74 -3.53 1.01
C LYS A 312 -17.54 -2.90 1.75
N SER A 313 -16.43 -3.62 1.82
CA SER A 313 -15.24 -3.19 2.57
C SER A 313 -14.20 -2.45 1.72
N SER A 314 -14.49 -2.20 0.44
CA SER A 314 -13.60 -1.49 -0.48
C SER A 314 -13.84 0.03 -0.46
N PHE A 315 -13.13 0.75 -1.32
CA PHE A 315 -13.37 2.17 -1.60
C PHE A 315 -14.71 2.34 -2.35
N ASN A 316 -15.34 3.53 -2.19
CA ASN A 316 -16.64 3.79 -2.82
C ASN A 316 -16.51 4.29 -4.27
N TRP A 317 -17.64 4.39 -4.96
CA TRP A 317 -17.69 4.83 -6.36
C TRP A 317 -17.16 6.25 -6.58
N GLY A 318 -17.13 7.08 -5.55
CA GLY A 318 -16.52 8.42 -5.63
C GLY A 318 -14.98 8.39 -5.56
N ALA A 319 -14.32 7.26 -5.30
CA ALA A 319 -12.86 7.19 -5.21
C ALA A 319 -12.18 7.37 -6.59
N GLY A 320 -10.94 7.86 -6.57
CA GLY A 320 -10.13 7.93 -7.80
C GLY A 320 -9.85 6.58 -8.42
N MET A 321 -9.76 5.54 -7.59
CA MET A 321 -9.58 4.15 -8.01
C MET A 321 -10.86 3.50 -8.58
N ALA A 322 -11.99 4.20 -8.64
CA ALA A 322 -13.17 3.78 -9.39
C ALA A 322 -13.15 4.27 -10.86
N ASN A 323 -11.95 4.50 -11.40
CA ASN A 323 -11.71 4.86 -12.79
C ASN A 323 -10.68 3.91 -13.39
N ILE A 324 -11.08 3.20 -14.44
CA ILE A 324 -10.30 2.13 -15.07
C ILE A 324 -8.89 2.59 -15.45
N GLU A 325 -8.71 3.81 -15.96
CA GLU A 325 -7.39 4.32 -16.34
C GLU A 325 -6.47 4.48 -15.12
N VAL A 326 -7.00 5.02 -14.04
CA VAL A 326 -6.24 5.20 -12.78
C VAL A 326 -5.80 3.85 -12.22
N VAL A 327 -6.72 2.87 -12.23
CA VAL A 327 -6.43 1.49 -11.79
C VAL A 327 -5.42 0.82 -12.71
N ALA A 328 -5.56 0.93 -14.03
CA ALA A 328 -4.63 0.34 -14.99
C ALA A 328 -3.21 0.88 -14.83
N ARG A 329 -3.07 2.20 -14.69
CA ARG A 329 -1.77 2.88 -14.45
C ARG A 329 -1.14 2.44 -13.13
N PHE A 330 -1.93 2.36 -12.06
CA PHE A 330 -1.48 1.85 -10.75
C PHE A 330 -1.02 0.40 -10.85
N ILE A 331 -1.82 -0.47 -11.46
CA ILE A 331 -1.51 -1.90 -11.62
C ILE A 331 -0.23 -2.07 -12.42
N LYS A 332 -0.12 -1.42 -13.58
CA LYS A 332 1.08 -1.51 -14.42
C LYS A 332 2.35 -1.13 -13.67
N ALA A 333 2.30 -0.05 -12.90
CA ALA A 333 3.47 0.46 -12.21
C ALA A 333 3.85 -0.36 -10.96
N ASN A 334 2.85 -0.88 -10.22
CA ASN A 334 3.06 -1.31 -8.85
C ASN A 334 2.68 -2.77 -8.58
N MET A 335 1.83 -3.41 -9.41
CA MET A 335 1.30 -4.74 -9.15
C MET A 335 1.79 -5.78 -10.17
N PRO A 336 1.93 -7.05 -9.76
CA PRO A 336 1.92 -7.55 -8.39
C PRO A 336 2.99 -6.88 -7.52
N LEU A 337 2.72 -6.69 -6.23
CA LEU A 337 3.62 -5.98 -5.33
C LEU A 337 5.03 -6.62 -5.33
N GLY A 338 6.07 -5.80 -5.55
CA GLY A 338 7.44 -6.26 -5.76
C GLY A 338 7.76 -6.73 -7.19
N LEU A 339 6.76 -6.90 -8.04
CA LEU A 339 6.86 -7.27 -9.45
C LEU A 339 6.27 -6.20 -10.38
N GLY A 340 6.20 -4.95 -9.93
CA GLY A 340 5.69 -3.83 -10.74
C GLY A 340 6.38 -3.76 -12.10
N GLY A 341 5.60 -3.47 -13.13
CA GLY A 341 6.06 -3.41 -14.51
C GLY A 341 6.00 -4.73 -15.30
N THR A 342 5.75 -5.88 -14.66
CA THR A 342 5.76 -7.20 -15.33
C THR A 342 4.54 -7.46 -16.20
N LEU A 343 3.36 -6.96 -15.84
CA LEU A 343 2.17 -7.08 -16.69
C LEU A 343 2.34 -6.24 -17.98
N THR A 344 1.82 -6.74 -19.09
CA THR A 344 1.74 -5.93 -20.31
C THR A 344 0.74 -4.76 -20.15
N PRO A 345 0.82 -3.68 -20.94
CA PRO A 345 -0.19 -2.62 -20.94
C PRO A 345 -1.61 -3.18 -21.12
N GLN A 346 -1.83 -4.09 -22.07
CA GLN A 346 -3.11 -4.72 -22.32
C GLN A 346 -3.65 -5.48 -21.10
N GLN A 347 -2.78 -6.26 -20.42
CA GLN A 347 -3.16 -6.98 -19.21
C GLN A 347 -3.57 -6.03 -18.07
N ALA A 348 -2.86 -4.91 -17.91
CA ALA A 348 -3.19 -3.90 -16.91
C ALA A 348 -4.55 -3.26 -17.17
N TRP A 349 -4.87 -2.91 -18.42
CA TRP A 349 -6.19 -2.40 -18.81
C TRP A 349 -7.31 -3.42 -18.63
N ASP A 350 -7.09 -4.67 -19.06
CA ASP A 350 -8.08 -5.72 -18.95
C ASP A 350 -8.42 -6.03 -17.49
N VAL A 351 -7.41 -6.17 -16.63
CA VAL A 351 -7.66 -6.45 -15.21
C VAL A 351 -8.23 -5.24 -14.47
N ALA A 352 -7.89 -4.01 -14.84
CA ALA A 352 -8.51 -2.81 -14.31
C ALA A 352 -10.01 -2.76 -14.66
N LYS A 353 -10.36 -3.07 -15.91
CA LYS A 353 -11.75 -3.23 -16.35
C LYS A 353 -12.48 -4.28 -15.52
N PHE A 354 -11.86 -5.45 -15.28
CA PHE A 354 -12.44 -6.51 -14.47
C PHE A 354 -12.69 -6.03 -13.04
N VAL A 355 -11.69 -5.43 -12.37
CA VAL A 355 -11.79 -4.94 -10.99
C VAL A 355 -12.90 -3.88 -10.84
N ASP A 356 -12.97 -2.92 -11.76
CA ASP A 356 -13.94 -1.84 -11.70
C ASP A 356 -15.35 -2.25 -12.21
N SER A 357 -15.49 -3.47 -12.73
CA SER A 357 -16.76 -4.05 -13.11
C SER A 357 -17.50 -4.76 -11.97
N HIS A 358 -17.08 -4.55 -10.73
CA HIS A 358 -17.71 -5.10 -9.52
C HIS A 358 -18.31 -3.99 -8.66
N GLU A 359 -19.39 -4.35 -7.94
CA GLU A 359 -20.06 -3.42 -7.05
C GLU A 359 -19.19 -3.03 -5.86
N ARG A 360 -19.40 -1.83 -5.35
CA ARG A 360 -18.69 -1.23 -4.22
C ARG A 360 -19.60 -0.24 -3.49
N PRO A 361 -19.20 0.32 -2.32
CA PRO A 361 -20.02 1.27 -1.60
C PRO A 361 -20.43 2.45 -2.49
N GLN A 362 -21.64 2.95 -2.27
CA GLN A 362 -22.25 4.02 -3.05
C GLN A 362 -21.40 5.31 -3.01
N ASP A 363 -21.44 6.08 -4.10
CA ASP A 363 -20.85 7.41 -4.12
C ASP A 363 -21.51 8.29 -3.05
N PRO A 364 -20.78 8.90 -2.12
CA PRO A 364 -21.36 9.80 -1.12
C PRO A 364 -22.14 11.00 -1.70
N ARG A 365 -21.98 11.28 -3.00
CA ARG A 365 -22.71 12.33 -3.72
C ARG A 365 -23.97 11.82 -4.41
N PHE A 366 -24.35 10.55 -4.19
CA PHE A 366 -25.57 9.97 -4.72
C PHE A 366 -26.79 10.76 -4.28
N ASN A 367 -27.64 11.11 -5.25
CA ASN A 367 -28.80 12.00 -5.06
C ASN A 367 -30.15 11.29 -5.25
N GLY A 368 -30.21 9.96 -5.03
CA GLY A 368 -31.39 9.15 -5.23
C GLY A 368 -31.52 8.54 -6.62
N SER A 369 -30.70 8.95 -7.60
CA SER A 369 -30.73 8.42 -8.97
C SER A 369 -29.33 8.10 -9.46
N VAL A 370 -29.11 6.85 -9.88
CA VAL A 370 -27.86 6.40 -10.50
C VAL A 370 -27.59 7.15 -11.80
N SER A 371 -28.62 7.36 -12.62
CA SER A 371 -28.49 8.07 -13.90
C SER A 371 -28.08 9.53 -13.71
N SER A 372 -28.71 10.24 -12.78
CA SER A 372 -28.38 11.64 -12.44
C SER A 372 -26.98 11.73 -11.83
N THR A 373 -26.64 10.84 -10.90
CA THR A 373 -25.31 10.78 -10.27
C THR A 373 -24.24 10.48 -11.32
N ARG A 374 -24.51 9.54 -12.25
CA ARG A 374 -23.63 9.26 -13.37
C ARG A 374 -23.37 10.49 -14.22
N ALA A 375 -24.43 11.13 -14.70
CA ALA A 375 -24.31 12.31 -15.58
C ALA A 375 -23.48 13.43 -14.92
N LYS A 376 -23.65 13.63 -13.61
CA LYS A 376 -22.96 14.71 -12.89
C LYS A 376 -21.52 14.39 -12.48
N TYR A 377 -21.22 13.15 -12.09
CA TYR A 377 -19.95 12.80 -11.43
C TYR A 377 -19.16 11.69 -12.10
N HIS A 378 -19.79 10.93 -12.99
CA HIS A 378 -19.22 9.75 -13.63
C HIS A 378 -19.38 9.77 -15.16
N ASP A 379 -19.63 10.97 -15.73
CA ASP A 379 -19.69 11.16 -17.19
C ASP A 379 -18.28 11.05 -17.79
N ASN A 380 -17.85 9.78 -17.84
CA ASN A 380 -16.55 9.38 -18.33
C ASN A 380 -16.66 7.93 -18.86
N PRO A 381 -16.19 7.65 -20.09
CA PRO A 381 -16.24 6.30 -20.67
C PRO A 381 -15.49 5.26 -19.83
N LEU A 382 -14.50 5.67 -19.04
CA LEU A 382 -13.68 4.83 -18.18
C LEU A 382 -14.25 4.64 -16.75
N SER A 383 -15.45 5.19 -16.47
CA SER A 383 -16.20 4.90 -15.25
C SER A 383 -17.20 3.76 -15.52
N MET A 384 -17.26 2.79 -14.62
CA MET A 384 -18.24 1.70 -14.66
C MET A 384 -19.54 2.02 -13.91
N TYR A 385 -19.59 3.08 -13.12
CA TYR A 385 -20.79 3.50 -12.40
C TYR A 385 -21.98 3.69 -13.36
N GLY A 386 -23.12 3.11 -13.05
CA GLY A 386 -24.33 3.15 -13.87
C GLY A 386 -24.32 2.26 -15.11
N LYS A 387 -23.23 1.53 -15.40
CA LYS A 387 -23.19 0.55 -16.50
C LYS A 387 -23.72 -0.81 -16.03
N ARG A 388 -24.26 -1.60 -16.96
CA ARG A 388 -24.67 -2.97 -16.69
C ARG A 388 -23.53 -3.93 -16.92
N VAL A 389 -23.31 -4.83 -15.96
CA VAL A 389 -22.34 -5.93 -16.02
C VAL A 389 -23.02 -7.19 -15.51
N ASN A 390 -23.04 -8.25 -16.29
CA ASN A 390 -23.67 -9.53 -15.93
C ASN A 390 -25.13 -9.35 -15.42
N GLY A 391 -25.90 -8.46 -16.07
CA GLY A 391 -27.30 -8.19 -15.70
C GLY A 391 -27.50 -7.16 -14.58
N LEU A 392 -26.51 -6.89 -13.77
CA LEU A 392 -26.58 -5.93 -12.65
C LEU A 392 -26.16 -4.52 -13.11
N ARG A 393 -26.90 -3.48 -12.68
CA ARG A 393 -26.50 -2.09 -12.88
C ARG A 393 -25.61 -1.68 -11.70
N LEU A 394 -24.37 -1.31 -12.01
CA LEU A 394 -23.41 -0.88 -11.00
C LEU A 394 -23.81 0.48 -10.40
N GLY A 395 -23.66 0.62 -9.09
CA GLY A 395 -24.05 1.81 -8.33
C GLY A 395 -25.54 1.80 -7.92
N ASP A 396 -26.30 0.75 -8.21
CA ASP A 396 -27.59 0.58 -7.54
C ASP A 396 -27.35 0.39 -6.03
N PRO A 397 -28.20 1.00 -5.18
CA PRO A 397 -28.10 0.75 -3.75
C PRO A 397 -28.15 -0.76 -3.50
N LEU A 398 -27.09 -1.31 -2.91
CA LEU A 398 -27.13 -2.66 -2.37
C LEU A 398 -28.23 -2.68 -1.32
N ASP A 399 -29.18 -3.58 -1.40
CA ASP A 399 -30.19 -3.77 -0.37
C ASP A 399 -29.49 -3.78 0.99
N ARG A 400 -29.91 -2.86 1.87
CA ARG A 400 -29.29 -2.58 3.17
C ARG A 400 -29.55 -3.70 4.16
#